data_7e3491b9ca162a4cc5e481431fe82ea4
#
_entry.id   7e3491b9ca162a4cc5e481431fe82ea4
#
_cell.length_a   1.000
_cell.length_b   1.000
_cell.length_c   1.000
_cell.angle_alpha   90.00
_cell.angle_beta   90.00
_cell.angle_gamma   90.00
#
_symmetry.space_group_name_H-M   'P 1'
#
loop_
_entity.id
_entity.type
_entity.pdbx_description
1 polymer ?
#
loop_
_entity_poly.entity_id
_entity_poly.type
_entity_poly.pdbx_seq_one_letter_code
_entity_poly.pdbx_strand_id
1 'polypeptide(L)'
;MRKLSCLLLSLLLLTGCIRTTSPSAEEIALPSAISSEITLPADISSEISDEAEDSPTEDDLPAQPDDQPQSTSFLRLAYLPVNAVPAQTDSLLSDYREQLAALDAVILNTGVYWNQDGELAISSEWLQTVQTLSPTIDLWCTVNPKGALIREGAAGQTIASEEQREALAQTVADFADEYQLSGIDIDWEFPQPEEWPDVSDLLTRLHAKLGDKTLSLALYPQPLPLSEQEASVLASAVDFVNIMAYDQFDQNGRHSTLQTAQEAVSFFRSMGFSSDQLILGIPAYGRPLDGSAQWLLYRDIDPNTVSPDDPNLAGDFWFNSPQLVRQKADFAREEQLAGVMLYHLLCDRTDSESLTLCLSGQES
;
A
#
# COMPACT_ATOMS: atom_id res chain seq x y z
N MET A 1 -39.32 16.84 62.80
CA MET A 1 -38.83 18.23 62.64
C MET A 1 -37.61 18.26 61.75
N ARG A 2 -37.61 19.14 60.78
CA ARG A 2 -36.64 19.46 59.70
C ARG A 2 -36.89 18.75 58.35
N LYS A 3 -37.48 19.43 57.60
CA LYS A 3 -37.76 20.02 56.30
C LYS A 3 -36.94 19.40 55.16
N LEU A 4 -37.72 18.74 54.29
CA LEU A 4 -37.38 18.44 52.90
C LEU A 4 -37.39 19.75 52.11
N SER A 5 -36.37 19.95 51.27
CA SER A 5 -36.41 20.93 50.21
C SER A 5 -36.23 20.21 48.88
N CYS A 6 -37.32 20.20 48.11
CA CYS A 6 -37.30 19.85 46.69
C CYS A 6 -36.65 20.97 45.87
N LEU A 7 -35.71 20.61 44.98
CA LEU A 7 -35.33 21.45 43.87
C LEU A 7 -35.74 20.73 42.58
N LEU A 8 -36.77 21.28 41.95
CA LEU A 8 -37.12 21.01 40.54
C LEU A 8 -36.05 21.64 39.67
N LEU A 9 -35.45 20.86 38.76
CA LEU A 9 -34.68 21.40 37.67
C LEU A 9 -35.35 21.04 36.36
N SER A 10 -35.72 22.08 35.67
CA SER A 10 -36.48 22.12 34.42
C SER A 10 -35.74 21.49 33.27
N LEU A 11 -36.40 20.59 32.57
CA LEU A 11 -35.99 19.96 31.34
C LEU A 11 -36.19 20.97 30.17
N LEU A 12 -35.16 21.58 29.65
CA LEU A 12 -35.16 22.33 28.41
C LEU A 12 -34.76 21.39 27.26
N LEU A 13 -35.75 21.01 26.47
CA LEU A 13 -35.59 20.36 25.17
C LEU A 13 -35.02 21.39 24.18
N LEU A 14 -33.73 21.27 23.88
CA LEU A 14 -33.12 21.90 22.73
C LEU A 14 -32.94 20.84 21.65
N THR A 15 -33.85 20.87 20.68
CA THR A 15 -33.70 20.20 19.37
C THR A 15 -32.56 20.88 18.61
N GLY A 16 -31.34 20.40 18.79
CA GLY A 16 -30.20 20.75 17.97
C GLY A 16 -29.98 19.65 16.93
N CYS A 17 -30.11 20.00 15.66
CA CYS A 17 -29.63 19.16 14.55
C CYS A 17 -28.14 18.85 14.77
N ILE A 18 -27.84 17.63 15.17
CA ILE A 18 -26.47 17.13 15.14
C ILE A 18 -26.15 16.84 13.70
N ARG A 19 -25.44 17.75 13.04
CA ARG A 19 -24.66 17.41 11.86
C ARG A 19 -23.55 16.49 12.37
N THR A 20 -23.61 15.23 11.97
CA THR A 20 -22.50 14.30 12.11
C THR A 20 -21.43 14.75 11.11
N THR A 21 -20.49 15.55 11.58
CA THR A 21 -19.19 15.70 10.92
C THR A 21 -18.42 14.43 11.20
N SER A 22 -18.21 13.61 10.18
CA SER A 22 -17.17 12.58 10.22
C SER A 22 -15.86 13.23 10.65
N PRO A 23 -15.04 12.57 11.50
CA PRO A 23 -13.72 13.08 11.80
C PRO A 23 -12.95 13.10 10.49
N SER A 24 -12.54 14.29 10.06
CA SER A 24 -11.61 14.51 8.98
C SER A 24 -10.34 13.72 9.27
N ALA A 25 -9.88 12.92 8.30
CA ALA A 25 -8.50 12.49 8.27
C ALA A 25 -7.63 13.74 8.47
N GLU A 26 -6.85 13.79 9.54
CA GLU A 26 -5.94 14.91 9.77
C GLU A 26 -4.92 14.91 8.64
N GLU A 27 -4.96 15.97 7.90
CA GLU A 27 -4.13 16.33 6.77
C GLU A 27 -2.66 16.33 7.19
N ILE A 28 -1.91 15.32 6.74
CA ILE A 28 -0.44 15.39 6.74
C ILE A 28 -0.10 16.27 5.55
N ALA A 29 0.22 17.54 5.80
CA ALA A 29 0.68 18.45 4.78
C ALA A 29 2.04 17.97 4.24
N LEU A 30 2.04 17.49 3.00
CA LEU A 30 3.26 17.20 2.25
C LEU A 30 4.04 18.50 2.00
N PRO A 31 5.37 18.50 2.14
CA PRO A 31 6.17 19.64 1.77
C PRO A 31 6.10 19.89 0.27
N SER A 32 5.95 21.15 -0.11
CA SER A 32 5.84 21.64 -1.48
C SER A 32 6.99 21.12 -2.35
N ALA A 33 6.63 20.56 -3.51
CA ALA A 33 7.55 20.03 -4.51
C ALA A 33 8.65 21.04 -4.87
N ILE A 34 9.91 20.63 -4.76
CA ILE A 34 11.05 21.31 -5.34
C ILE A 34 11.16 20.84 -6.78
N SER A 35 10.79 21.73 -7.71
CA SER A 35 11.04 21.56 -9.13
C SER A 35 12.53 21.72 -9.40
N SER A 36 13.23 20.63 -9.70
CA SER A 36 14.59 20.68 -10.26
C SER A 36 14.60 19.96 -11.61
N GLU A 37 14.84 20.75 -12.67
CA GLU A 37 15.09 20.26 -14.02
C GLU A 37 16.31 19.34 -14.03
N ILE A 38 16.13 18.08 -14.43
CA ILE A 38 17.22 17.14 -14.68
C ILE A 38 17.57 17.22 -16.17
N THR A 39 18.76 17.77 -16.47
CA THR A 39 19.37 17.75 -17.78
C THR A 39 20.15 16.45 -17.94
N LEU A 40 19.79 15.64 -18.91
CA LEU A 40 20.53 14.45 -19.30
C LEU A 40 21.76 14.83 -20.12
N PRO A 41 22.95 14.21 -19.92
CA PRO A 41 24.07 14.33 -20.81
C PRO A 41 23.93 13.38 -22.00
N ALA A 42 24.18 13.93 -23.20
CA ALA A 42 24.22 13.20 -24.47
C ALA A 42 25.63 12.62 -24.72
N ASP A 43 25.64 11.49 -25.45
CA ASP A 43 26.73 10.91 -26.22
C ASP A 43 27.95 10.31 -25.52
N ILE A 44 28.00 8.98 -25.55
CA ILE A 44 29.24 8.24 -25.79
C ILE A 44 28.98 7.19 -26.87
N SER A 45 29.50 7.41 -28.05
CA SER A 45 29.61 6.43 -29.14
C SER A 45 31.07 6.02 -29.35
N SER A 46 31.26 4.73 -29.72
CA SER A 46 32.46 4.08 -30.29
C SER A 46 33.61 3.76 -29.29
N GLU A 47 34.09 2.54 -29.23
CA GLU A 47 34.81 1.77 -30.27
C GLU A 47 34.75 0.26 -29.93
N ILE A 48 34.43 -0.55 -30.94
CA ILE A 48 34.58 -2.00 -30.92
C ILE A 48 35.92 -2.32 -31.59
N SER A 49 36.80 -3.01 -30.90
CA SER A 49 37.94 -3.68 -31.51
C SER A 49 37.76 -5.19 -31.43
N ASP A 50 37.72 -5.84 -32.61
CA ASP A 50 37.75 -7.28 -32.82
C ASP A 50 39.03 -7.91 -32.28
N GLU A 51 38.92 -8.88 -31.40
CA GLU A 51 39.89 -9.97 -31.32
C GLU A 51 39.14 -11.30 -31.13
N ALA A 52 39.31 -12.17 -32.13
CA ALA A 52 38.79 -13.52 -32.15
C ALA A 52 39.75 -14.45 -31.39
N GLU A 53 39.26 -15.17 -30.39
CA GLU A 53 39.89 -16.41 -29.89
C GLU A 53 38.88 -17.50 -29.62
N ASP A 54 39.11 -18.54 -30.36
CA ASP A 54 38.91 -19.99 -30.23
C ASP A 54 37.91 -20.51 -29.19
N SER A 55 36.82 -21.08 -29.67
CA SER A 55 35.78 -21.80 -28.87
C SER A 55 36.21 -23.27 -28.64
N PRO A 56 36.17 -23.78 -27.43
CA PRO A 56 36.16 -25.22 -27.19
C PRO A 56 34.72 -25.77 -27.39
N THR A 57 34.66 -26.95 -28.01
CA THR A 57 33.49 -27.72 -28.40
C THR A 57 32.59 -28.10 -27.21
N GLU A 58 31.27 -27.96 -27.43
CA GLU A 58 30.22 -28.54 -26.60
C GLU A 58 30.33 -30.07 -26.58
N ASP A 59 30.73 -30.63 -25.41
CA ASP A 59 30.36 -31.97 -24.92
C ASP A 59 31.14 -32.20 -23.61
N ASP A 60 30.48 -31.97 -22.48
CA ASP A 60 30.74 -32.44 -21.11
C ASP A 60 30.43 -31.37 -20.06
N LEU A 61 29.16 -30.96 -19.97
CA LEU A 61 28.65 -30.32 -18.76
C LEU A 61 27.52 -31.19 -18.18
N PRO A 62 27.54 -31.53 -16.89
CA PRO A 62 26.42 -32.19 -16.25
C PRO A 62 25.21 -31.27 -16.29
N ALA A 63 24.05 -31.82 -16.68
CA ALA A 63 22.77 -31.14 -16.68
C ALA A 63 22.56 -30.41 -15.34
N GLN A 64 22.49 -29.09 -15.38
CA GLN A 64 21.98 -28.33 -14.25
C GLN A 64 20.54 -28.73 -14.00
N PRO A 65 20.09 -28.87 -12.74
CA PRO A 65 18.67 -29.05 -12.48
C PRO A 65 17.92 -27.87 -13.08
N ASP A 66 16.82 -28.17 -13.79
CA ASP A 66 15.87 -27.20 -14.29
C ASP A 66 15.36 -26.34 -13.13
N ASP A 67 16.04 -25.23 -12.86
CA ASP A 67 15.53 -24.13 -12.07
C ASP A 67 14.54 -23.36 -12.98
N GLN A 68 13.41 -24.00 -13.26
CA GLN A 68 12.25 -23.27 -13.76
C GLN A 68 11.86 -22.29 -12.67
N PRO A 69 11.87 -20.98 -12.89
CA PRO A 69 11.32 -20.05 -11.92
C PRO A 69 9.89 -20.50 -11.62
N GLN A 70 9.60 -20.80 -10.36
CA GLN A 70 8.24 -21.07 -9.93
C GLN A 70 7.45 -19.83 -10.34
N SER A 71 6.51 -20.00 -11.27
CA SER A 71 5.58 -18.96 -11.66
C SER A 71 4.81 -18.56 -10.40
N THR A 72 5.28 -17.52 -9.71
CA THR A 72 4.52 -16.90 -8.63
C THR A 72 3.21 -16.43 -9.25
N SER A 73 2.10 -16.86 -8.69
CA SER A 73 0.79 -16.44 -9.18
C SER A 73 0.69 -14.91 -9.03
N PHE A 74 0.23 -14.23 -10.08
CA PHE A 74 0.01 -12.78 -10.06
C PHE A 74 -0.98 -12.41 -8.98
N LEU A 75 -0.56 -11.60 -8.00
CA LEU A 75 -1.35 -11.24 -6.83
C LEU A 75 -2.33 -10.10 -7.13
N ARG A 76 -3.53 -10.22 -6.60
CA ARG A 76 -4.57 -9.18 -6.61
C ARG A 76 -4.92 -8.89 -5.16
N LEU A 77 -4.49 -7.73 -4.67
CA LEU A 77 -4.64 -7.32 -3.28
C LEU A 77 -5.54 -6.10 -3.17
N ALA A 78 -6.11 -5.88 -1.99
CA ALA A 78 -6.75 -4.63 -1.64
C ALA A 78 -6.46 -4.25 -0.19
N TYR A 79 -6.19 -2.97 0.04
CA TYR A 79 -6.17 -2.43 1.41
C TYR A 79 -7.59 -2.26 1.94
N LEU A 80 -7.75 -2.52 3.23
CA LEU A 80 -9.00 -2.33 3.98
C LEU A 80 -8.71 -1.55 5.26
N PRO A 81 -8.94 -0.23 5.30
CA PRO A 81 -8.84 0.56 6.52
C PRO A 81 -9.91 0.13 7.53
N VAL A 82 -9.50 -0.53 8.60
CA VAL A 82 -10.43 -1.12 9.57
C VAL A 82 -11.22 -0.08 10.35
N ASN A 83 -10.69 1.12 10.55
CA ASN A 83 -11.38 2.25 11.18
C ASN A 83 -12.53 2.83 10.33
N ALA A 84 -12.56 2.52 9.04
CA ALA A 84 -13.61 2.91 8.11
C ALA A 84 -14.65 1.80 7.88
N VAL A 85 -14.42 0.59 8.41
CA VAL A 85 -15.38 -0.52 8.32
C VAL A 85 -16.63 -0.17 9.15
N PRO A 86 -17.85 -0.32 8.57
CA PRO A 86 -19.08 -0.11 9.32
C PRO A 86 -19.13 -1.00 10.57
N ALA A 87 -19.71 -0.50 11.67
CA ALA A 87 -19.83 -1.23 12.92
C ALA A 87 -20.59 -2.58 12.80
N GLN A 88 -21.29 -2.81 11.69
CA GLN A 88 -21.94 -4.07 11.33
C GLN A 88 -21.09 -4.77 10.24
N THR A 89 -20.05 -5.46 10.66
CA THR A 89 -19.12 -6.17 9.76
C THR A 89 -19.78 -7.26 8.92
N ASP A 90 -20.94 -7.80 9.34
CA ASP A 90 -21.68 -8.80 8.54
C ASP A 90 -22.10 -8.27 7.16
N SER A 91 -22.32 -6.94 7.03
CA SER A 91 -22.62 -6.32 5.74
C SER A 91 -21.41 -6.33 4.80
N LEU A 92 -20.19 -6.24 5.32
CA LEU A 92 -18.96 -6.25 4.52
C LEU A 92 -18.88 -7.52 3.65
N LEU A 93 -19.10 -8.69 4.23
CA LEU A 93 -19.08 -9.97 3.52
C LEU A 93 -20.19 -10.07 2.48
N SER A 94 -21.39 -9.52 2.76
CA SER A 94 -22.52 -9.56 1.83
C SER A 94 -22.35 -8.56 0.70
N ASP A 95 -21.92 -7.35 1.01
CA ASP A 95 -21.88 -6.23 0.06
C ASP A 95 -20.65 -6.33 -0.88
N TYR A 96 -19.52 -6.84 -0.39
CA TYR A 96 -18.26 -6.99 -1.14
C TYR A 96 -17.93 -8.43 -1.51
N ARG A 97 -18.93 -9.32 -1.58
CA ARG A 97 -18.73 -10.76 -1.82
C ARG A 97 -17.95 -11.05 -3.10
N GLU A 98 -18.32 -10.41 -4.21
CA GLU A 98 -17.69 -10.63 -5.51
C GLU A 98 -16.28 -10.06 -5.54
N GLN A 99 -16.07 -8.89 -4.91
CA GLN A 99 -14.78 -8.24 -4.79
C GLN A 99 -13.82 -9.10 -3.96
N LEU A 100 -14.26 -9.57 -2.79
CA LEU A 100 -13.45 -10.44 -1.94
C LEU A 100 -13.09 -11.76 -2.64
N ALA A 101 -14.00 -12.32 -3.42
CA ALA A 101 -13.74 -13.54 -4.20
C ALA A 101 -12.77 -13.32 -5.37
N ALA A 102 -12.58 -12.07 -5.80
CA ALA A 102 -11.65 -11.71 -6.87
C ALA A 102 -10.23 -11.40 -6.37
N LEU A 103 -10.04 -11.29 -5.05
CA LEU A 103 -8.77 -10.99 -4.41
C LEU A 103 -8.07 -12.27 -3.92
N ASP A 104 -6.75 -12.24 -3.90
CA ASP A 104 -5.92 -13.29 -3.33
C ASP A 104 -5.68 -13.05 -1.83
N ALA A 105 -5.58 -11.77 -1.39
CA ALA A 105 -5.55 -11.39 0.02
C ALA A 105 -6.08 -9.96 0.24
N VAL A 106 -6.47 -9.68 1.50
CA VAL A 106 -6.80 -8.33 1.97
C VAL A 106 -5.75 -7.87 2.96
N ILE A 107 -5.22 -6.65 2.78
CA ILE A 107 -4.28 -6.01 3.70
C ILE A 107 -5.09 -5.13 4.66
N LEU A 108 -5.23 -5.57 5.90
CA LEU A 108 -5.90 -4.80 6.94
C LEU A 108 -5.02 -3.61 7.33
N ASN A 109 -5.42 -2.43 6.87
CA ASN A 109 -4.73 -1.18 7.16
C ASN A 109 -5.37 -0.49 8.36
N THR A 110 -4.55 0.21 9.15
CA THR A 110 -4.92 0.83 10.43
C THR A 110 -5.31 -0.18 11.51
N GLY A 111 -5.29 0.24 12.76
CA GLY A 111 -5.75 -0.60 13.87
C GLY A 111 -4.67 -1.39 14.60
N VAL A 112 -3.47 -1.57 14.04
CA VAL A 112 -2.33 -2.21 14.72
C VAL A 112 -1.10 -1.30 14.64
N TYR A 113 -0.57 -0.93 15.81
CA TYR A 113 0.55 0.01 15.91
C TYR A 113 1.48 -0.40 17.04
N TRP A 114 2.81 -0.26 16.87
CA TRP A 114 3.70 -0.39 18.02
C TRP A 114 3.85 0.97 18.75
N ASN A 115 3.99 0.87 20.07
CA ASN A 115 4.20 1.99 20.96
C ASN A 115 5.72 2.25 21.20
N GLN A 116 6.03 3.17 22.08
CA GLN A 116 7.40 3.52 22.43
C GLN A 116 8.21 2.34 23.02
N ASP A 117 7.54 1.37 23.63
CA ASP A 117 8.15 0.19 24.27
C ASP A 117 8.22 -1.01 23.32
N GLY A 118 7.79 -0.85 22.06
CA GLY A 118 7.72 -1.94 21.05
C GLY A 118 6.54 -2.89 21.24
N GLU A 119 5.57 -2.56 22.10
CA GLU A 119 4.36 -3.35 22.30
C GLU A 119 3.31 -2.98 21.25
N LEU A 120 2.55 -3.99 20.77
CA LEU A 120 1.46 -3.75 19.82
C LEU A 120 0.18 -3.31 20.52
N ALA A 121 -0.38 -2.21 20.03
CA ALA A 121 -1.73 -1.76 20.35
C ALA A 121 -2.67 -2.18 19.21
N ILE A 122 -3.68 -2.99 19.54
CA ILE A 122 -4.65 -3.55 18.60
C ILE A 122 -6.02 -2.96 18.88
N SER A 123 -6.68 -2.41 17.85
CA SER A 123 -8.02 -1.82 18.01
C SER A 123 -9.11 -2.91 18.02
N SER A 124 -10.26 -2.57 18.64
CA SER A 124 -11.43 -3.45 18.65
C SER A 124 -12.01 -3.67 17.25
N GLU A 125 -11.94 -2.67 16.40
CA GLU A 125 -12.40 -2.71 15.01
C GLU A 125 -11.55 -3.70 14.19
N TRP A 126 -10.23 -3.72 14.43
CA TRP A 126 -9.33 -4.68 13.80
C TRP A 126 -9.68 -6.12 14.20
N LEU A 127 -9.82 -6.38 15.49
CA LEU A 127 -10.19 -7.70 16.01
C LEU A 127 -11.51 -8.20 15.41
N GLN A 128 -12.52 -7.33 15.35
CA GLN A 128 -13.82 -7.67 14.78
C GLN A 128 -13.71 -7.97 13.29
N THR A 129 -12.91 -7.19 12.53
CA THR A 129 -12.71 -7.37 11.09
C THR A 129 -12.00 -8.70 10.80
N VAL A 130 -10.95 -9.05 11.56
CA VAL A 130 -10.26 -10.34 11.44
C VAL A 130 -11.22 -11.50 11.66
N GLN A 131 -12.00 -11.49 12.76
CA GLN A 131 -12.97 -12.54 13.05
C GLN A 131 -13.99 -12.75 11.91
N THR A 132 -14.33 -11.66 11.20
CA THR A 132 -15.29 -11.70 10.11
C THR A 132 -14.67 -12.22 8.81
N LEU A 133 -13.46 -11.81 8.47
CA LEU A 133 -12.84 -12.07 7.16
C LEU A 133 -11.97 -13.32 7.12
N SER A 134 -11.26 -13.65 8.21
CA SER A 134 -10.29 -14.76 8.27
C SER A 134 -10.83 -16.11 7.76
N PRO A 135 -12.11 -16.49 7.99
CA PRO A 135 -12.65 -17.72 7.41
C PRO A 135 -12.85 -17.69 5.89
N THR A 136 -12.72 -16.53 5.25
CA THR A 136 -13.15 -16.29 3.87
C THR A 136 -12.00 -15.98 2.92
N ILE A 137 -10.98 -15.27 3.40
CA ILE A 137 -9.88 -14.77 2.58
C ILE A 137 -8.60 -14.69 3.41
N ASP A 138 -7.45 -14.82 2.75
CA ASP A 138 -6.15 -14.58 3.36
C ASP A 138 -5.99 -13.13 3.80
N LEU A 139 -5.45 -12.94 4.98
CA LEU A 139 -5.28 -11.64 5.59
C LEU A 139 -3.80 -11.32 5.79
N TRP A 140 -3.41 -10.14 5.31
CA TRP A 140 -2.19 -9.47 5.74
C TRP A 140 -2.56 -8.33 6.67
N CYS A 141 -1.62 -7.83 7.45
CA CYS A 141 -1.84 -6.73 8.37
C CYS A 141 -0.74 -5.69 8.26
N THR A 142 -1.13 -4.43 8.12
CA THR A 142 -0.20 -3.31 8.27
C THR A 142 0.15 -3.10 9.74
N VAL A 143 1.45 -3.11 10.05
CA VAL A 143 1.97 -2.85 11.39
C VAL A 143 2.93 -1.67 11.33
N ASN A 144 2.63 -0.58 12.03
CA ASN A 144 3.35 0.69 11.92
C ASN A 144 3.70 1.28 13.28
N PRO A 145 4.64 2.24 13.35
CA PRO A 145 4.79 3.06 14.54
C PRO A 145 3.49 3.81 14.83
N LYS A 146 3.18 4.00 16.11
CA LYS A 146 2.03 4.83 16.47
C LYS A 146 2.19 6.24 15.91
N GLY A 147 1.14 6.77 15.28
CA GLY A 147 1.18 8.05 14.57
C GLY A 147 1.69 9.24 15.40
N ALA A 148 1.53 9.22 16.74
CA ALA A 148 2.13 10.20 17.63
C ALA A 148 3.66 10.16 17.57
N LEU A 149 4.27 8.97 17.55
CA LEU A 149 5.73 8.79 17.46
C LEU A 149 6.28 9.34 16.13
N ILE A 150 5.55 9.11 15.04
CA ILE A 150 5.93 9.64 13.70
C ILE A 150 5.91 11.17 13.72
N ARG A 151 4.82 11.79 14.21
CA ARG A 151 4.69 13.26 14.26
C ARG A 151 5.72 13.93 15.17
N GLU A 152 6.16 13.24 16.22
CA GLU A 152 7.16 13.73 17.17
C GLU A 152 8.59 13.45 16.71
N GLY A 153 8.80 12.73 15.60
CA GLY A 153 10.11 12.29 15.14
C GLY A 153 10.77 11.29 16.10
N ALA A 154 9.96 10.52 16.82
CA ALA A 154 10.42 9.59 17.85
C ALA A 154 10.30 8.11 17.42
N ALA A 155 9.78 7.85 16.21
CA ALA A 155 9.53 6.50 15.76
C ALA A 155 10.84 5.68 15.65
N GLY A 156 11.91 6.24 15.09
CA GLY A 156 13.20 5.58 14.99
C GLY A 156 13.85 5.25 16.35
N GLN A 157 13.49 5.96 17.42
CA GLN A 157 13.99 5.66 18.76
C GLN A 157 13.48 4.30 19.28
N THR A 158 12.36 3.79 18.75
CA THR A 158 11.80 2.49 19.13
C THR A 158 12.55 1.31 18.51
N ILE A 159 13.41 1.57 17.53
CA ILE A 159 14.22 0.58 16.80
C ILE A 159 15.71 0.93 16.79
N ALA A 160 16.16 1.86 17.61
CA ALA A 160 17.52 2.39 17.57
C ALA A 160 18.57 1.36 18.01
N SER A 161 18.23 0.43 18.90
CA SER A 161 19.16 -0.63 19.31
C SER A 161 18.80 -1.96 18.64
N GLU A 162 19.81 -2.83 18.54
CA GLU A 162 19.65 -4.18 18.02
C GLU A 162 18.65 -4.99 18.86
N GLU A 163 18.68 -4.84 20.19
CA GLU A 163 17.76 -5.52 21.10
C GLU A 163 16.31 -5.07 20.87
N GLN A 164 16.09 -3.77 20.60
CA GLN A 164 14.74 -3.24 20.28
C GLN A 164 14.23 -3.81 18.96
N ARG A 165 15.07 -3.85 17.92
CA ARG A 165 14.69 -4.42 16.61
C ARG A 165 14.39 -5.91 16.72
N GLU A 166 15.22 -6.66 17.45
CA GLU A 166 15.00 -8.09 17.69
C GLU A 166 13.71 -8.35 18.46
N ALA A 167 13.43 -7.58 19.51
CA ALA A 167 12.23 -7.69 20.32
C ALA A 167 10.96 -7.34 19.51
N LEU A 168 11.00 -6.24 18.75
CA LEU A 168 9.87 -5.82 17.91
C LEU A 168 9.59 -6.85 16.80
N ALA A 169 10.63 -7.35 16.13
CA ALA A 169 10.50 -8.38 15.11
C ALA A 169 9.86 -9.66 15.68
N GLN A 170 10.24 -10.06 16.89
CA GLN A 170 9.62 -11.21 17.57
C GLN A 170 8.15 -10.92 17.92
N THR A 171 7.86 -9.74 18.47
CA THR A 171 6.50 -9.34 18.83
C THR A 171 5.56 -9.35 17.61
N VAL A 172 6.04 -8.85 16.44
CA VAL A 172 5.25 -8.82 15.21
C VAL A 172 5.07 -10.24 14.63
N ALA A 173 6.09 -11.09 14.70
CA ALA A 173 5.99 -12.47 14.23
C ALA A 173 5.01 -13.28 15.10
N ASP A 174 5.10 -13.16 16.43
CA ASP A 174 4.18 -13.82 17.37
C ASP A 174 2.72 -13.34 17.14
N PHE A 175 2.53 -12.06 16.85
CA PHE A 175 1.23 -11.49 16.48
C PHE A 175 0.70 -12.10 15.17
N ALA A 176 1.54 -12.24 14.15
CA ALA A 176 1.14 -12.85 12.87
C ALA A 176 0.72 -14.32 13.05
N ASP A 177 1.39 -15.04 13.96
CA ASP A 177 1.04 -16.43 14.31
C ASP A 177 -0.25 -16.51 15.12
N GLU A 178 -0.43 -15.67 16.15
CA GLU A 178 -1.61 -15.64 17.01
C GLU A 178 -2.90 -15.43 16.19
N TYR A 179 -2.85 -14.52 15.22
CA TYR A 179 -4.03 -14.20 14.38
C TYR A 179 -4.05 -14.94 13.05
N GLN A 180 -3.14 -15.89 12.83
CA GLN A 180 -3.06 -16.72 11.61
C GLN A 180 -3.01 -15.87 10.33
N LEU A 181 -2.26 -14.76 10.37
CA LEU A 181 -2.08 -13.89 9.21
C LEU A 181 -1.16 -14.57 8.18
N SER A 182 -1.44 -14.38 6.90
CA SER A 182 -0.61 -14.85 5.79
C SER A 182 0.52 -13.89 5.46
N GLY A 183 0.45 -12.63 5.96
CA GLY A 183 1.50 -11.63 5.72
C GLY A 183 1.45 -10.45 6.68
N ILE A 184 2.58 -9.77 6.74
CA ILE A 184 2.75 -8.48 7.42
C ILE A 184 3.17 -7.45 6.37
N ASP A 185 2.59 -6.26 6.47
CA ASP A 185 2.92 -5.11 5.65
C ASP A 185 3.43 -3.98 6.54
N ILE A 186 4.57 -3.41 6.22
CA ILE A 186 5.10 -2.24 6.92
C ILE A 186 4.82 -1.01 6.05
N ASP A 187 4.00 -0.10 6.56
CA ASP A 187 3.57 1.13 5.87
C ASP A 187 3.98 2.34 6.71
N TRP A 188 5.29 2.44 6.95
CA TRP A 188 5.86 3.55 7.72
C TRP A 188 6.20 4.73 6.80
N GLU A 189 5.31 5.70 6.76
CA GLU A 189 5.44 6.95 6.02
C GLU A 189 5.89 8.08 6.96
N PHE A 190 7.10 8.62 6.95
CA PHE A 190 8.30 8.19 6.25
C PHE A 190 9.44 8.15 7.28
N PRO A 191 10.30 7.12 7.29
CA PRO A 191 11.49 7.14 8.15
C PRO A 191 12.39 8.31 7.81
N GLN A 192 13.06 8.87 8.83
CA GLN A 192 14.10 9.88 8.59
C GLN A 192 15.29 9.24 7.85
N PRO A 193 16.09 10.03 7.10
CA PRO A 193 17.22 9.48 6.36
C PRO A 193 18.16 8.58 7.18
N GLU A 194 18.42 8.95 8.41
CA GLU A 194 19.29 8.22 9.36
C GLU A 194 18.65 6.95 9.92
N GLU A 195 17.34 6.78 9.83
CA GLU A 195 16.62 5.62 10.36
C GLU A 195 16.60 4.42 9.40
N TRP A 196 16.86 4.62 8.11
CA TRP A 196 16.75 3.57 7.10
C TRP A 196 17.64 2.35 7.33
N PRO A 197 18.89 2.46 7.84
CA PRO A 197 19.68 1.28 8.19
C PRO A 197 19.02 0.44 9.28
N ASP A 198 18.43 1.08 10.29
CA ASP A 198 17.71 0.39 11.38
C ASP A 198 16.39 -0.22 10.88
N VAL A 199 15.68 0.45 9.99
CA VAL A 199 14.49 -0.10 9.32
C VAL A 199 14.85 -1.34 8.51
N SER A 200 15.90 -1.30 7.71
CA SER A 200 16.35 -2.46 6.91
C SER A 200 16.77 -3.64 7.78
N ASP A 201 17.44 -3.41 8.91
CA ASP A 201 17.81 -4.46 9.87
C ASP A 201 16.55 -5.03 10.57
N LEU A 202 15.60 -4.18 10.96
CA LEU A 202 14.30 -4.64 11.49
C LEU A 202 13.57 -5.55 10.50
N LEU A 203 13.45 -5.12 9.23
CA LEU A 203 12.80 -5.92 8.18
C LEU A 203 13.51 -7.26 7.96
N THR A 204 14.84 -7.26 7.92
CA THR A 204 15.64 -8.50 7.78
C THR A 204 15.36 -9.49 8.92
N ARG A 205 15.29 -8.99 10.16
CA ARG A 205 14.98 -9.82 11.35
C ARG A 205 13.55 -10.32 11.32
N LEU A 206 12.62 -9.44 10.96
CA LEU A 206 11.20 -9.78 10.88
C LEU A 206 10.96 -10.85 9.80
N HIS A 207 11.52 -10.68 8.60
CA HIS A 207 11.42 -11.66 7.52
C HIS A 207 11.92 -13.04 7.97
N ALA A 208 13.09 -13.09 8.63
CA ALA A 208 13.62 -14.35 9.15
C ALA A 208 12.72 -15.03 10.20
N LYS A 209 11.90 -14.28 10.93
CA LYS A 209 10.99 -14.80 11.96
C LYS A 209 9.60 -15.16 11.43
N LEU A 210 9.17 -14.53 10.34
CA LEU A 210 7.86 -14.79 9.73
C LEU A 210 7.76 -16.16 9.05
N GLY A 211 8.90 -16.79 8.70
CA GLY A 211 8.94 -18.11 8.06
C GLY A 211 8.29 -18.08 6.68
N ASP A 212 7.19 -18.83 6.50
CA ASP A 212 6.48 -18.92 5.22
C ASP A 212 5.46 -17.77 4.99
N LYS A 213 5.36 -16.82 5.93
CA LYS A 213 4.47 -15.66 5.81
C LYS A 213 5.14 -14.56 5.03
N THR A 214 4.36 -13.84 4.25
CA THR A 214 4.83 -12.72 3.44
C THR A 214 5.22 -11.51 4.29
N LEU A 215 6.32 -10.85 3.93
CA LEU A 215 6.67 -9.52 4.39
C LEU A 215 6.63 -8.54 3.22
N SER A 216 5.78 -7.53 3.29
CA SER A 216 5.74 -6.43 2.33
C SER A 216 6.09 -5.08 2.97
N LEU A 217 6.49 -4.15 2.13
CA LEU A 217 6.80 -2.77 2.51
C LEU A 217 6.07 -1.82 1.56
N ALA A 218 5.22 -0.93 2.08
CA ALA A 218 4.59 0.10 1.27
C ALA A 218 5.53 1.28 1.08
N LEU A 219 5.79 1.65 -0.19
CA LEU A 219 6.70 2.74 -0.53
C LEU A 219 6.09 3.68 -1.57
N TYR A 220 6.28 4.97 -1.33
CA TYR A 220 5.97 6.02 -2.29
C TYR A 220 7.12 6.13 -3.32
N PRO A 221 6.85 6.28 -4.63
CA PRO A 221 7.89 6.37 -5.66
C PRO A 221 8.56 7.75 -5.67
N GLN A 222 9.40 7.96 -4.67
CA GLN A 222 10.24 9.15 -4.48
C GLN A 222 11.65 8.72 -4.10
N PRO A 223 12.67 9.55 -4.35
CA PRO A 223 14.04 9.22 -3.98
C PRO A 223 14.14 8.91 -2.48
N LEU A 224 14.57 7.69 -2.18
CA LEU A 224 14.92 7.31 -0.82
C LEU A 224 16.37 7.70 -0.55
N PRO A 225 16.72 8.14 0.67
CA PRO A 225 18.08 8.54 1.02
C PRO A 225 18.96 7.32 1.30
N LEU A 226 19.03 6.39 0.33
CA LEU A 226 19.74 5.14 0.41
C LEU A 226 20.85 5.10 -0.65
N SER A 227 22.02 4.56 -0.28
CA SER A 227 23.02 4.13 -1.25
C SER A 227 22.52 2.88 -2.01
N GLU A 228 23.14 2.55 -3.14
CA GLU A 228 22.83 1.33 -3.90
C GLU A 228 22.96 0.07 -3.04
N GLN A 229 23.94 0.02 -2.14
CA GLN A 229 24.11 -1.12 -1.24
C GLN A 229 22.99 -1.22 -0.21
N GLU A 230 22.56 -0.10 0.38
CA GLU A 230 21.45 -0.07 1.33
C GLU A 230 20.13 -0.42 0.65
N ALA A 231 19.90 0.06 -0.57
CA ALA A 231 18.73 -0.31 -1.37
C ALA A 231 18.71 -1.82 -1.68
N SER A 232 19.87 -2.43 -1.99
CA SER A 232 19.99 -3.88 -2.20
C SER A 232 19.71 -4.67 -0.91
N VAL A 233 20.15 -4.19 0.25
CA VAL A 233 19.81 -4.81 1.55
C VAL A 233 18.31 -4.75 1.79
N LEU A 234 17.69 -3.57 1.56
CA LEU A 234 16.26 -3.39 1.70
C LEU A 234 15.47 -4.32 0.77
N ALA A 235 15.87 -4.42 -0.50
CA ALA A 235 15.24 -5.31 -1.47
C ALA A 235 15.34 -6.79 -1.07
N SER A 236 16.44 -7.20 -0.40
CA SER A 236 16.62 -8.56 0.10
C SER A 236 15.86 -8.85 1.40
N ALA A 237 15.40 -7.81 2.08
CA ALA A 237 14.74 -7.92 3.38
C ALA A 237 13.23 -8.13 3.30
N VAL A 238 12.62 -7.98 2.11
CA VAL A 238 11.16 -8.08 1.91
C VAL A 238 10.84 -8.97 0.71
N ASP A 239 9.68 -9.61 0.75
CA ASP A 239 9.16 -10.35 -0.40
C ASP A 239 8.60 -9.41 -1.45
N PHE A 240 7.85 -8.37 -1.02
CA PHE A 240 7.19 -7.45 -1.93
C PHE A 240 7.31 -5.99 -1.50
N VAL A 241 7.25 -5.11 -2.51
CA VAL A 241 7.02 -3.68 -2.33
C VAL A 241 5.65 -3.32 -2.88
N ASN A 242 4.78 -2.84 -2.02
CA ASN A 242 3.51 -2.22 -2.40
C ASN A 242 3.78 -0.78 -2.85
N ILE A 243 3.85 -0.56 -4.18
CA ILE A 243 4.15 0.75 -4.75
C ILE A 243 2.92 1.65 -4.61
N MET A 244 3.02 2.71 -3.84
CA MET A 244 1.97 3.74 -3.73
C MET A 244 1.99 4.66 -4.97
N ALA A 245 1.62 4.11 -6.15
CA ALA A 245 1.64 4.81 -7.44
C ALA A 245 0.40 5.71 -7.62
N TYR A 246 0.10 6.51 -6.61
CA TYR A 246 -1.02 7.46 -6.55
C TYR A 246 -0.61 8.71 -5.78
N ASP A 247 -1.43 9.76 -5.88
CA ASP A 247 -1.16 11.10 -5.33
C ASP A 247 0.11 11.77 -5.90
N GLN A 248 0.66 11.24 -7.01
CA GLN A 248 1.62 11.93 -7.87
C GLN A 248 0.84 12.55 -9.02
N PHE A 249 1.07 13.83 -9.27
CA PHE A 249 0.32 14.60 -10.25
C PHE A 249 1.19 14.89 -11.48
N ASP A 250 0.63 14.65 -12.66
CA ASP A 250 1.25 15.11 -13.91
C ASP A 250 1.08 16.63 -14.08
N GLN A 251 1.67 17.16 -15.14
CA GLN A 251 1.59 18.59 -15.48
C GLN A 251 0.16 19.12 -15.72
N ASN A 252 -0.82 18.23 -15.85
CA ASN A 252 -2.23 18.56 -16.05
C ASN A 252 -3.05 18.36 -14.76
N GLY A 253 -2.43 18.09 -13.63
CA GLY A 253 -3.07 17.82 -12.35
C GLY A 253 -3.73 16.44 -12.25
N ARG A 254 -3.41 15.50 -13.16
CA ARG A 254 -3.97 14.15 -13.13
C ARG A 254 -3.10 13.25 -12.27
N HIS A 255 -3.68 12.65 -11.24
CA HIS A 255 -2.98 11.71 -10.39
C HIS A 255 -3.08 10.27 -10.92
N SER A 256 -2.05 9.45 -10.63
CA SER A 256 -2.07 8.00 -10.91
C SER A 256 -2.45 7.67 -12.36
N THR A 257 -1.83 8.33 -13.34
CA THR A 257 -1.97 7.98 -14.76
C THR A 257 -1.25 6.65 -15.06
N LEU A 258 -1.46 6.07 -16.25
CA LEU A 258 -0.66 4.92 -16.68
C LEU A 258 0.83 5.28 -16.77
N GLN A 259 1.15 6.46 -17.26
CA GLN A 259 2.53 6.94 -17.36
C GLN A 259 3.19 7.04 -15.97
N THR A 260 2.52 7.64 -14.96
CA THR A 260 3.08 7.72 -13.61
C THR A 260 3.26 6.34 -12.97
N ALA A 261 2.39 5.36 -13.29
CA ALA A 261 2.57 3.98 -12.86
C ALA A 261 3.82 3.33 -13.49
N GLN A 262 4.05 3.55 -14.79
CA GLN A 262 5.24 3.08 -15.51
C GLN A 262 6.53 3.70 -14.95
N GLU A 263 6.50 5.00 -14.68
CA GLU A 263 7.62 5.74 -14.07
C GLU A 263 7.92 5.22 -12.67
N ALA A 264 6.90 4.92 -11.86
CA ALA A 264 7.06 4.35 -10.52
C ALA A 264 7.73 2.97 -10.56
N VAL A 265 7.30 2.07 -11.45
CA VAL A 265 7.93 0.75 -11.63
C VAL A 265 9.38 0.89 -12.07
N SER A 266 9.65 1.75 -13.06
CA SER A 266 11.01 2.01 -13.55
C SER A 266 11.90 2.56 -12.44
N PHE A 267 11.36 3.42 -11.57
CA PHE A 267 12.08 3.96 -10.42
C PHE A 267 12.52 2.85 -9.45
N PHE A 268 11.62 1.97 -9.01
CA PHE A 268 11.98 0.90 -8.08
C PHE A 268 12.93 -0.13 -8.70
N ARG A 269 12.81 -0.44 -9.98
CA ARG A 269 13.79 -1.25 -10.69
C ARG A 269 15.19 -0.61 -10.70
N SER A 270 15.28 0.70 -10.88
CA SER A 270 16.56 1.42 -10.82
C SER A 270 17.20 1.40 -9.43
N MET A 271 16.41 1.18 -8.38
CA MET A 271 16.87 0.97 -7.00
C MET A 271 17.30 -0.48 -6.70
N GLY A 272 17.16 -1.41 -7.66
CA GLY A 272 17.58 -2.79 -7.51
C GLY A 272 16.48 -3.77 -7.09
N PHE A 273 15.21 -3.35 -7.02
CA PHE A 273 14.08 -4.27 -6.83
C PHE A 273 13.80 -5.03 -8.13
N SER A 274 13.62 -6.34 -8.04
CA SER A 274 13.20 -7.16 -9.17
C SER A 274 11.72 -6.98 -9.48
N SER A 275 11.30 -7.25 -10.72
CA SER A 275 9.90 -7.09 -11.13
C SER A 275 8.94 -7.94 -10.29
N ASP A 276 9.33 -9.16 -9.98
CA ASP A 276 8.56 -10.12 -9.19
C ASP A 276 8.49 -9.79 -7.68
N GLN A 277 9.12 -8.68 -7.25
CA GLN A 277 8.95 -8.08 -5.94
C GLN A 277 7.99 -6.88 -5.94
N LEU A 278 7.58 -6.37 -7.11
CA LEU A 278 6.83 -5.13 -7.22
C LEU A 278 5.32 -5.39 -7.36
N ILE A 279 4.52 -4.77 -6.50
CA ILE A 279 3.05 -4.78 -6.57
C ILE A 279 2.59 -3.36 -6.87
N LEU A 280 1.93 -3.16 -8.01
CA LEU A 280 1.52 -1.84 -8.47
C LEU A 280 0.25 -1.37 -7.77
N GLY A 281 0.32 -0.25 -7.08
CA GLY A 281 -0.81 0.39 -6.41
C GLY A 281 -1.72 1.16 -7.36
N ILE A 282 -3.02 0.99 -7.17
CA ILE A 282 -4.09 1.61 -7.95
C ILE A 282 -5.09 2.26 -6.99
N PRO A 283 -5.39 3.57 -7.12
CA PRO A 283 -6.34 4.22 -6.23
C PRO A 283 -7.79 3.95 -6.67
N ALA A 284 -8.68 3.73 -5.68
CA ALA A 284 -10.13 3.70 -5.87
C ALA A 284 -10.78 5.05 -5.51
N TYR A 285 -10.09 6.15 -5.80
CA TYR A 285 -10.58 7.52 -5.58
C TYR A 285 -10.05 8.47 -6.64
N GLY A 286 -10.74 9.59 -6.81
CA GLY A 286 -10.30 10.68 -7.68
C GLY A 286 -9.74 11.85 -6.87
N ARG A 287 -8.85 12.60 -7.52
CA ARG A 287 -8.28 13.86 -7.01
C ARG A 287 -8.63 15.01 -7.93
N PRO A 288 -8.88 16.22 -7.37
CA PRO A 288 -9.14 17.39 -8.18
C PRO A 288 -7.92 17.79 -9.02
N LEU A 289 -8.16 18.24 -10.25
CA LEU A 289 -7.11 18.71 -11.17
C LEU A 289 -6.34 19.94 -10.67
N ASP A 290 -6.90 20.69 -9.70
CA ASP A 290 -6.22 21.82 -9.06
C ASP A 290 -5.21 21.44 -7.99
N GLY A 291 -5.05 20.14 -7.71
CA GLY A 291 -4.12 19.60 -6.73
C GLY A 291 -4.57 19.79 -5.28
N SER A 292 -5.81 20.23 -5.02
CA SER A 292 -6.31 20.32 -3.66
C SER A 292 -6.46 18.94 -3.01
N ALA A 293 -6.46 18.91 -1.67
CA ALA A 293 -6.39 17.66 -0.88
C ALA A 293 -7.73 16.87 -0.83
N GLN A 294 -8.73 17.24 -1.64
CA GLN A 294 -10.03 16.55 -1.63
C GLN A 294 -9.95 15.19 -2.31
N TRP A 295 -10.76 14.26 -1.80
CA TRP A 295 -10.96 12.94 -2.40
C TRP A 295 -12.42 12.82 -2.86
N LEU A 296 -12.60 12.23 -4.04
CA LEU A 296 -13.89 11.73 -4.51
C LEU A 296 -13.82 10.22 -4.56
N LEU A 297 -14.53 9.52 -3.67
CA LEU A 297 -14.51 8.06 -3.64
C LEU A 297 -15.10 7.52 -4.95
N TYR A 298 -14.50 6.48 -5.51
CA TYR A 298 -14.95 5.93 -6.79
C TYR A 298 -16.43 5.50 -6.74
N ARG A 299 -16.86 4.91 -5.62
CA ARG A 299 -18.26 4.51 -5.40
C ARG A 299 -19.27 5.68 -5.42
N ASP A 300 -18.81 6.90 -5.15
CA ASP A 300 -19.64 8.09 -5.06
C ASP A 300 -19.62 8.91 -6.37
N ILE A 301 -18.89 8.48 -7.39
CA ILE A 301 -18.87 9.12 -8.70
C ILE A 301 -20.22 8.91 -9.38
N ASP A 302 -20.93 10.02 -9.65
CA ASP A 302 -22.15 9.99 -10.47
C ASP A 302 -21.76 9.77 -11.95
N PRO A 303 -22.20 8.68 -12.60
CA PRO A 303 -21.88 8.40 -14.01
C PRO A 303 -22.28 9.55 -14.97
N ASN A 304 -23.27 10.38 -14.60
CA ASN A 304 -23.68 11.51 -15.42
C ASN A 304 -22.68 12.68 -15.39
N THR A 305 -21.73 12.70 -14.45
CA THR A 305 -20.68 13.72 -14.34
C THR A 305 -19.40 13.30 -15.06
N VAL A 306 -19.31 12.04 -15.48
CA VAL A 306 -18.15 11.53 -16.24
C VAL A 306 -18.12 12.17 -17.62
N SER A 307 -16.96 12.66 -18.01
CA SER A 307 -16.77 13.29 -19.31
C SER A 307 -16.98 12.27 -20.44
N PRO A 308 -17.76 12.61 -21.50
CA PRO A 308 -17.88 11.74 -22.67
C PRO A 308 -16.57 11.62 -23.47
N ASP A 309 -15.66 12.58 -23.32
CA ASP A 309 -14.39 12.63 -24.05
C ASP A 309 -13.24 11.98 -23.26
N ASP A 310 -13.40 11.82 -21.94
CA ASP A 310 -12.37 11.22 -21.06
C ASP A 310 -13.03 10.41 -19.94
N PRO A 311 -13.01 9.08 -20.01
CA PRO A 311 -13.66 8.23 -19.01
C PRO A 311 -13.02 8.28 -17.62
N ASN A 312 -11.87 8.96 -17.46
CA ASN A 312 -11.18 9.13 -16.19
C ASN A 312 -11.46 10.50 -15.53
N LEU A 313 -12.37 11.32 -16.09
CA LEU A 313 -12.67 12.65 -15.60
C LEU A 313 -14.16 12.78 -15.22
N ALA A 314 -14.43 13.10 -13.96
CA ALA A 314 -15.77 13.39 -13.44
C ALA A 314 -15.81 14.80 -12.84
N GLY A 315 -16.47 15.74 -13.53
CA GLY A 315 -16.35 17.16 -13.19
C GLY A 315 -14.88 17.62 -13.24
N ASP A 316 -14.36 18.07 -12.10
CA ASP A 316 -12.96 18.49 -11.96
C ASP A 316 -12.07 17.40 -11.32
N PHE A 317 -12.59 16.19 -11.09
CA PHE A 317 -11.85 15.10 -10.47
C PHE A 317 -11.33 14.12 -11.51
N TRP A 318 -10.03 13.90 -11.51
CA TRP A 318 -9.39 12.80 -12.22
C TRP A 318 -9.39 11.53 -11.36
N PHE A 319 -9.79 10.41 -11.93
CA PHE A 319 -9.85 9.11 -11.27
C PHE A 319 -9.43 7.97 -12.20
N ASN A 320 -9.23 6.77 -11.68
CA ASN A 320 -8.94 5.59 -12.48
C ASN A 320 -10.27 4.89 -12.83
N SER A 321 -10.67 4.97 -14.11
CA SER A 321 -11.83 4.25 -14.62
C SER A 321 -11.56 2.72 -14.70
N PRO A 322 -12.59 1.87 -14.82
CA PRO A 322 -12.41 0.43 -15.06
C PRO A 322 -11.46 0.12 -16.23
N GLN A 323 -11.50 0.92 -17.29
CA GLN A 323 -10.60 0.77 -18.44
C GLN A 323 -9.15 1.05 -18.06
N LEU A 324 -8.87 2.13 -17.33
CA LEU A 324 -7.51 2.47 -16.90
C LEU A 324 -6.97 1.45 -15.89
N VAL A 325 -7.81 0.94 -14.99
CA VAL A 325 -7.42 -0.13 -14.06
C VAL A 325 -7.01 -1.39 -14.81
N ARG A 326 -7.78 -1.84 -15.81
CA ARG A 326 -7.41 -2.99 -16.66
C ARG A 326 -6.09 -2.74 -17.38
N GLN A 327 -5.89 -1.55 -17.97
CA GLN A 327 -4.61 -1.19 -18.63
C GLN A 327 -3.41 -1.29 -17.67
N LYS A 328 -3.58 -0.86 -16.41
CA LYS A 328 -2.53 -0.98 -15.39
C LYS A 328 -2.27 -2.43 -14.97
N ALA A 329 -3.33 -3.24 -14.86
CA ALA A 329 -3.20 -4.65 -14.55
C ALA A 329 -2.52 -5.42 -15.70
N ASP A 330 -2.86 -5.11 -16.96
CA ASP A 330 -2.21 -5.66 -18.15
C ASP A 330 -0.73 -5.27 -18.19
N PHE A 331 -0.43 -3.97 -17.99
CA PHE A 331 0.95 -3.48 -17.86
C PHE A 331 1.73 -4.23 -16.77
N ALA A 332 1.14 -4.42 -15.59
CA ALA A 332 1.81 -5.13 -14.50
C ALA A 332 2.12 -6.59 -14.88
N ARG A 333 1.25 -7.26 -15.63
CA ARG A 333 1.48 -8.62 -16.14
C ARG A 333 2.57 -8.65 -17.23
N GLU A 334 2.50 -7.74 -18.19
CA GLU A 334 3.48 -7.62 -19.28
C GLU A 334 4.89 -7.38 -18.73
N GLU A 335 4.99 -6.57 -17.68
CA GLU A 335 6.25 -6.26 -16.99
C GLU A 335 6.64 -7.31 -15.92
N GLN A 336 5.89 -8.41 -15.83
CA GLN A 336 6.14 -9.51 -14.89
C GLN A 336 6.22 -9.05 -13.42
N LEU A 337 5.37 -8.07 -13.02
CA LEU A 337 5.27 -7.66 -11.64
C LEU A 337 4.63 -8.77 -10.80
N ALA A 338 4.89 -8.76 -9.48
CA ALA A 338 4.26 -9.67 -8.53
C ALA A 338 2.73 -9.55 -8.54
N GLY A 339 2.21 -8.35 -8.78
CA GLY A 339 0.77 -8.15 -8.76
C GLY A 339 0.33 -6.70 -8.82
N VAL A 340 -0.92 -6.50 -8.46
CA VAL A 340 -1.56 -5.19 -8.30
C VAL A 340 -2.29 -5.11 -6.97
N MET A 341 -2.38 -3.91 -6.38
CA MET A 341 -3.18 -3.69 -5.18
C MET A 341 -4.08 -2.46 -5.32
N LEU A 342 -5.29 -2.53 -4.76
CA LEU A 342 -6.26 -1.44 -4.75
C LEU A 342 -6.20 -0.66 -3.42
N TYR A 343 -6.06 0.64 -3.48
CA TYR A 343 -6.20 1.52 -2.33
C TYR A 343 -7.46 2.38 -2.46
N HIS A 344 -8.55 2.10 -1.75
CA HIS A 344 -8.79 0.95 -0.91
C HIS A 344 -10.18 0.35 -1.18
N LEU A 345 -10.45 -0.86 -0.71
CA LEU A 345 -11.67 -1.62 -1.01
C LEU A 345 -12.95 -0.85 -0.72
N LEU A 346 -13.03 -0.14 0.42
CA LEU A 346 -14.24 0.63 0.79
C LEU A 346 -14.48 1.88 -0.06
N CYS A 347 -13.54 2.28 -0.92
CA CYS A 347 -13.77 3.33 -1.91
C CYS A 347 -14.37 2.79 -3.20
N ASP A 348 -14.33 1.47 -3.39
CA ASP A 348 -14.80 0.80 -4.60
C ASP A 348 -16.32 0.61 -4.60
N ARG A 349 -16.86 0.36 -5.78
CA ARG A 349 -18.27 -0.01 -6.01
C ARG A 349 -18.46 -1.49 -5.74
N THR A 350 -19.73 -1.87 -5.47
CA THR A 350 -20.13 -3.27 -5.25
C THR A 350 -20.93 -3.85 -6.43
N ASP A 351 -20.97 -3.14 -7.57
CA ASP A 351 -21.63 -3.56 -8.80
C ASP A 351 -20.62 -4.03 -9.87
N SER A 352 -21.09 -4.30 -11.07
CA SER A 352 -20.27 -4.76 -12.21
C SER A 352 -19.19 -3.77 -12.66
N GLU A 353 -19.25 -2.52 -12.21
CA GLU A 353 -18.26 -1.48 -12.50
C GLU A 353 -17.16 -1.39 -11.43
N SER A 354 -17.11 -2.36 -10.50
CA SER A 354 -16.08 -2.43 -9.44
C SER A 354 -14.67 -2.46 -10.04
N LEU A 355 -13.79 -1.63 -9.50
CA LEU A 355 -12.37 -1.60 -9.87
C LEU A 355 -11.64 -2.88 -9.43
N THR A 356 -12.04 -3.46 -8.29
CA THR A 356 -11.49 -4.75 -7.81
C THR A 356 -11.66 -5.85 -8.85
N LEU A 357 -12.83 -5.91 -9.52
CA LEU A 357 -13.09 -6.90 -10.58
C LEU A 357 -12.24 -6.66 -11.84
N CYS A 358 -11.67 -5.46 -11.99
CA CYS A 358 -10.80 -5.11 -13.11
C CYS A 358 -9.32 -5.46 -12.88
N LEU A 359 -8.92 -5.87 -11.67
CA LEU A 359 -7.51 -6.20 -11.34
C LEU A 359 -7.00 -7.45 -12.07
N SER A 360 -7.87 -8.26 -12.63
CA SER A 360 -7.49 -9.38 -13.50
C SER A 360 -6.97 -8.96 -14.89
N GLY A 361 -7.08 -7.67 -15.24
CA GLY A 361 -6.76 -7.17 -16.58
C GLY A 361 -7.88 -7.41 -17.58
N GLN A 362 -7.56 -7.36 -18.88
CA GLN A 362 -8.52 -7.72 -19.94
C GLN A 362 -8.67 -9.24 -19.99
N GLU A 363 -9.89 -9.71 -20.08
CA GLU A 363 -10.15 -11.10 -20.41
C GLU A 363 -9.63 -11.36 -21.85
N SER A 364 -8.67 -12.27 -21.99
CA SER A 364 -8.06 -12.67 -23.26
C SER A 364 -9.03 -13.48 -24.11
#